data_f1d14b818166cd060537d244d072f940
#
_entry.id   f1d14b818166cd060537d244d072f940
#
_cell.length_a   1.000
_cell.length_b   1.000
_cell.length_c   1.000
_cell.angle_alpha   90.00
_cell.angle_beta   90.00
_cell.angle_gamma   90.00
#
_symmetry.space_group_name_H-M   'P 1'
#
loop_
_entity.id
_entity.type
_entity.pdbx_description
1 polymer ?
#
loop_
_entity_poly.entity_id
_entity_poly.type
_entity_poly.pdbx_seq_one_letter_code
_entity_poly.pdbx_strand_id
1 'polypeptide(L)'
;MDAVGSNIRVDTYDWEVKRVLPVINEDINEEWISDKTRYACDGLLNQRLDTPYIKYNNKFEKASWDEVYKIIKSKIENANKDKICGFVGDLTNMETSFIFKEFLERTIGTKKYDFRSTKRFIDYSKRENYLFNSSINGIEEADLILSLIHI
;
A
#
# COMPACT_ATOMS: atom_id res chain seq x y z
N MET A 1 -7.01 -7.16 -3.87
CA MET A 1 -5.80 -7.18 -3.04
C MET A 1 -4.96 -8.40 -3.38
N ASP A 2 -4.46 -8.44 -4.58
CA ASP A 2 -3.48 -9.42 -5.07
C ASP A 2 -2.29 -8.69 -5.70
N ALA A 3 -1.27 -9.44 -6.10
CA ALA A 3 -0.05 -8.92 -6.68
C ALA A 3 -0.04 -8.97 -8.23
N VAL A 4 -1.08 -9.46 -8.86
CA VAL A 4 -1.13 -9.65 -10.32
C VAL A 4 -1.91 -8.55 -11.04
N GLY A 5 -2.66 -7.73 -10.30
CA GLY A 5 -3.44 -6.64 -10.90
C GLY A 5 -4.76 -7.09 -11.48
N SER A 6 -5.45 -8.04 -10.83
CA SER A 6 -6.77 -8.53 -11.27
C SER A 6 -7.75 -7.39 -11.50
N ASN A 7 -8.45 -7.45 -12.62
CA ASN A 7 -9.48 -6.47 -12.97
C ASN A 7 -10.76 -6.77 -12.20
N ILE A 8 -11.31 -5.74 -11.57
CA ILE A 8 -12.48 -5.87 -10.71
C ILE A 8 -13.54 -4.82 -11.03
N ARG A 9 -14.79 -5.19 -10.78
CA ARG A 9 -15.92 -4.28 -10.66
C ARG A 9 -16.33 -4.19 -9.20
N VAL A 10 -16.47 -2.96 -8.71
CA VAL A 10 -16.93 -2.69 -7.36
C VAL A 10 -18.36 -2.18 -7.42
N ASP A 11 -19.30 -2.93 -6.84
CA ASP A 11 -20.70 -2.52 -6.75
C ASP A 11 -20.92 -1.82 -5.41
N THR A 12 -21.48 -0.62 -5.45
CA THR A 12 -21.76 0.21 -4.29
C THR A 12 -23.25 0.50 -4.14
N TYR A 13 -23.71 0.60 -2.92
CA TYR A 13 -25.04 1.06 -2.59
C TYR A 13 -25.00 1.82 -1.27
N ASP A 14 -25.65 2.96 -1.21
CA ASP A 14 -25.73 3.83 -0.02
C ASP A 14 -24.34 4.13 0.59
N TRP A 15 -23.38 4.53 -0.29
CA TRP A 15 -21.98 4.83 0.07
C TRP A 15 -21.16 3.65 0.61
N GLU A 16 -21.70 2.45 0.55
CA GLU A 16 -21.02 1.24 0.96
C GLU A 16 -20.65 0.34 -0.22
N VAL A 17 -19.49 -0.29 -0.15
CA VAL A 17 -19.12 -1.36 -1.08
C VAL A 17 -19.89 -2.61 -0.67
N LYS A 18 -20.75 -3.10 -1.56
CA LYS A 18 -21.59 -4.28 -1.29
C LYS A 18 -20.98 -5.57 -1.82
N ARG A 19 -20.23 -5.49 -2.93
CA ARG A 19 -19.53 -6.66 -3.47
C ARG A 19 -18.42 -6.25 -4.41
N VAL A 20 -17.47 -7.16 -4.60
CA VAL A 20 -16.41 -7.09 -5.58
C VAL A 20 -16.53 -8.30 -6.51
N LEU A 21 -16.56 -8.06 -7.81
CA LEU A 21 -16.70 -9.07 -8.85
C LEU A 21 -15.53 -8.97 -9.83
N PRO A 22 -15.10 -10.08 -10.45
CA PRO A 22 -14.10 -10.03 -11.52
C PRO A 22 -14.66 -9.31 -12.76
N VAL A 23 -13.78 -8.66 -13.49
CA VAL A 23 -13.97 -8.23 -14.87
C VAL A 23 -13.04 -9.06 -15.73
N ILE A 24 -13.56 -9.61 -16.81
CA ILE A 24 -12.81 -10.48 -17.71
C ILE A 24 -11.58 -9.75 -18.26
N ASN A 25 -10.43 -10.35 -18.07
CA ASN A 25 -9.18 -9.95 -18.69
C ASN A 25 -8.34 -11.23 -18.92
N GLU A 26 -8.34 -11.69 -20.17
CA GLU A 26 -7.69 -12.94 -20.57
C GLU A 26 -6.17 -12.95 -20.32
N ASP A 27 -5.54 -11.77 -20.34
CA ASP A 27 -4.08 -11.66 -20.12
C ASP A 27 -3.67 -11.73 -18.65
N ILE A 28 -4.60 -11.52 -17.70
CA ILE A 28 -4.26 -11.34 -16.28
C ILE A 28 -5.03 -12.28 -15.36
N ASN A 29 -6.34 -12.16 -15.32
CA ASN A 29 -7.17 -12.87 -14.34
C ASN A 29 -8.28 -13.71 -14.95
N GLU A 30 -8.39 -13.73 -16.27
CA GLU A 30 -9.51 -14.35 -16.96
C GLU A 30 -10.84 -13.88 -16.35
N GLU A 31 -11.66 -14.79 -15.83
CA GLU A 31 -12.92 -14.48 -15.13
C GLU A 31 -12.83 -14.63 -13.60
N TRP A 32 -11.61 -14.77 -13.05
CA TRP A 32 -11.40 -15.12 -11.65
C TRP A 32 -10.82 -13.96 -10.82
N ILE A 33 -11.11 -13.97 -9.54
CA ILE A 33 -10.41 -13.19 -8.51
C ILE A 33 -10.23 -14.03 -7.25
N SER A 34 -9.21 -13.71 -6.46
CA SER A 34 -8.99 -14.37 -5.18
C SER A 34 -10.10 -14.03 -4.18
N ASP A 35 -10.36 -14.93 -3.23
CA ASP A 35 -11.29 -14.67 -2.13
C ASP A 35 -10.86 -13.47 -1.29
N LYS A 36 -9.55 -13.28 -1.13
CA LYS A 36 -9.02 -12.11 -0.45
C LYS A 36 -9.44 -10.81 -1.15
N THR A 37 -9.41 -10.75 -2.48
CA THR A 37 -9.88 -9.59 -3.24
C THR A 37 -11.39 -9.44 -3.14
N ARG A 38 -12.12 -10.54 -3.17
CA ARG A 38 -13.58 -10.55 -3.12
C ARG A 38 -14.14 -10.05 -1.79
N TYR A 39 -13.55 -10.47 -0.68
CA TYR A 39 -14.09 -10.24 0.66
C TYR A 39 -13.36 -9.16 1.47
N ALA A 40 -12.25 -8.60 0.96
CA ALA A 40 -11.52 -7.54 1.66
C ALA A 40 -12.34 -6.25 1.87
N CYS A 41 -13.43 -6.07 1.11
CA CYS A 41 -14.32 -4.91 1.24
C CYS A 41 -15.02 -4.82 2.59
N ASP A 42 -15.20 -5.92 3.31
CA ASP A 42 -15.83 -5.92 4.63
C ASP A 42 -15.06 -5.07 5.65
N GLY A 43 -13.75 -4.95 5.48
CA GLY A 43 -12.89 -4.10 6.31
C GLY A 43 -13.02 -2.60 6.04
N LEU A 44 -13.67 -2.18 4.96
CA LEU A 44 -13.76 -0.77 4.60
C LEU A 44 -14.69 0.04 5.51
N LEU A 45 -15.63 -0.60 6.16
CA LEU A 45 -16.62 0.04 7.04
C LEU A 45 -16.25 -0.05 8.52
N ASN A 46 -15.32 -0.93 8.88
CA ASN A 46 -15.02 -1.23 10.27
C ASN A 46 -13.72 -0.56 10.73
N GLN A 47 -13.76 0.09 11.88
CA GLN A 47 -12.59 0.66 12.57
C GLN A 47 -11.74 1.57 11.66
N ARG A 48 -12.38 2.36 10.80
CA ARG A 48 -11.71 3.32 9.92
C ARG A 48 -11.44 4.61 10.67
N LEU A 49 -10.23 5.13 10.51
CA LEU A 49 -9.88 6.48 10.97
C LEU A 49 -10.31 7.48 9.89
N ASP A 50 -11.42 8.16 10.11
CA ASP A 50 -12.00 9.17 9.22
C ASP A 50 -11.63 10.60 9.63
N THR A 51 -11.13 10.78 10.85
CA THR A 51 -10.80 12.04 11.46
C THR A 51 -9.43 11.95 12.12
N PRO A 52 -8.59 12.98 12.06
CA PRO A 52 -7.32 12.97 12.79
C PRO A 52 -7.53 13.13 14.30
N TYR A 53 -6.61 12.57 15.06
CA TYR A 53 -6.58 12.64 16.51
C TYR A 53 -5.24 13.18 16.98
N ILE A 54 -5.27 14.03 17.99
CA ILE A 54 -4.10 14.55 18.69
C ILE A 54 -4.10 13.99 20.10
N LYS A 55 -2.94 13.58 20.59
CA LYS A 55 -2.78 13.06 21.95
C LYS A 55 -2.37 14.20 22.90
N TYR A 56 -3.29 14.57 23.79
CA TYR A 56 -3.05 15.48 24.90
C TYR A 56 -3.17 14.73 26.23
N ASN A 57 -2.23 14.89 27.14
CA ASN A 57 -2.28 14.29 28.48
C ASN A 57 -2.68 12.80 28.46
N ASN A 58 -2.11 12.02 27.57
CA ASN A 58 -2.41 10.61 27.34
C ASN A 58 -3.83 10.27 26.83
N LYS A 59 -4.65 11.25 26.47
CA LYS A 59 -5.96 11.05 25.84
C LYS A 59 -5.91 11.47 24.38
N PHE A 60 -6.59 10.73 23.51
CA PHE A 60 -6.78 11.09 22.11
C PHE A 60 -8.02 11.95 21.96
N GLU A 61 -7.85 13.13 21.36
CA GLU A 61 -8.92 14.07 21.08
C GLU A 61 -9.03 14.29 19.57
N LYS A 62 -10.25 14.40 19.05
CA LYS A 62 -10.49 14.72 17.65
C LYS A 62 -9.94 16.12 17.36
N ALA A 63 -9.31 16.26 16.20
CA ALA A 63 -8.74 17.53 15.77
C ALA A 63 -9.07 17.82 14.30
N SER A 64 -8.96 19.07 13.90
CA SER A 64 -9.02 19.47 12.50
C SER A 64 -7.69 19.20 11.80
N TRP A 65 -7.72 19.03 10.48
CA TRP A 65 -6.51 18.87 9.68
C TRP A 65 -5.57 20.08 9.81
N ASP A 66 -6.12 21.30 9.92
CA ASP A 66 -5.33 22.52 10.07
C ASP A 66 -4.53 22.53 11.38
N GLU A 67 -5.14 22.06 12.46
CA GLU A 67 -4.45 21.93 13.76
C GLU A 67 -3.34 20.87 13.68
N VAL A 68 -3.64 19.72 13.06
CA VAL A 68 -2.66 18.65 12.89
C VAL A 68 -1.47 19.12 12.06
N TYR A 69 -1.70 19.81 10.95
CA TYR A 69 -0.62 20.32 10.10
C TYR A 69 0.26 21.35 10.83
N LYS A 70 -0.33 22.24 11.64
CA LYS A 70 0.43 23.19 12.47
C LYS A 70 1.34 22.46 13.46
N ILE A 71 0.80 21.44 14.14
CA ILE A 71 1.58 20.66 15.12
C ILE A 71 2.69 19.88 14.43
N ILE A 72 2.40 19.20 13.30
CA ILE A 72 3.41 18.45 12.55
C ILE A 72 4.52 19.38 12.08
N LYS A 73 4.18 20.53 11.49
CA LYS A 73 5.13 21.55 11.05
C LYS A 73 6.05 21.98 12.18
N SER A 74 5.47 22.38 13.31
CA SER A 74 6.23 22.81 14.48
C SER A 74 7.15 21.71 15.01
N LYS A 75 6.69 20.45 15.04
CA LYS A 75 7.52 19.32 15.47
C LYS A 75 8.70 19.07 14.53
N ILE A 76 8.47 19.15 13.22
CA ILE A 76 9.52 18.96 12.18
C ILE A 76 10.56 20.09 12.28
N GLU A 77 10.12 21.33 12.40
CA GLU A 77 11.01 22.51 12.50
C GLU A 77 11.91 22.48 13.75
N ASN A 78 11.40 21.94 14.86
CA ASN A 78 12.13 21.81 16.11
C ASN A 78 12.92 20.51 16.27
N ALA A 79 12.75 19.56 15.36
CA ALA A 79 13.44 18.27 15.43
C ALA A 79 14.78 18.30 14.72
N ASN A 80 15.74 17.54 15.24
CA ASN A 80 16.95 17.25 14.48
C ASN A 80 16.59 16.35 13.29
N LYS A 81 16.90 16.78 12.08
CA LYS A 81 16.63 16.05 10.83
C LYS A 81 17.17 14.62 10.83
N ASP A 82 18.32 14.41 11.49
CA ASP A 82 18.93 13.09 11.63
C ASP A 82 18.13 12.12 12.52
N LYS A 83 17.19 12.63 13.29
CA LYS A 83 16.29 11.84 14.14
C LYS A 83 14.91 11.62 13.52
N ILE A 84 14.66 12.17 12.35
CA ILE A 84 13.42 11.97 11.60
C ILE A 84 13.60 10.82 10.64
N CYS A 85 12.72 9.82 10.72
CA CYS A 85 12.64 8.72 9.76
C CYS A 85 11.20 8.57 9.28
N GLY A 86 11.05 8.09 8.05
CA GLY A 86 9.76 7.78 7.45
C GLY A 86 9.57 6.28 7.26
N PHE A 87 8.34 5.82 7.50
CA PHE A 87 7.99 4.44 7.26
C PHE A 87 6.61 4.34 6.60
N VAL A 88 6.49 3.47 5.61
CA VAL A 88 5.25 3.24 4.86
C VAL A 88 4.94 1.75 4.84
N GLY A 89 3.68 1.40 5.05
CA GLY A 89 3.24 0.00 5.05
C GLY A 89 3.07 -0.59 3.65
N ASP A 90 3.05 -1.91 3.57
CA ASP A 90 3.01 -2.70 2.32
C ASP A 90 1.75 -2.47 1.47
N LEU A 91 0.67 -1.95 2.07
CA LEU A 91 -0.60 -1.68 1.38
C LEU A 91 -0.72 -0.25 0.85
N THR A 92 0.32 0.55 1.01
CA THR A 92 0.36 1.92 0.49
C THR A 92 0.61 1.87 -1.02
N ASN A 93 -0.15 2.64 -1.78
CA ASN A 93 0.04 2.74 -3.22
C ASN A 93 1.37 3.43 -3.58
N MET A 94 1.83 3.21 -4.80
CA MET A 94 3.13 3.71 -5.28
C MET A 94 3.17 5.25 -5.30
N GLU A 95 2.09 5.91 -5.67
CA GLU A 95 2.00 7.36 -5.74
C GLU A 95 2.19 8.00 -4.35
N THR A 96 1.51 7.47 -3.35
CA THR A 96 1.67 7.93 -1.96
C THR A 96 3.09 7.69 -1.45
N SER A 97 3.67 6.53 -1.74
CA SER A 97 5.04 6.20 -1.37
C SER A 97 6.05 7.15 -2.02
N PHE A 98 5.85 7.45 -3.30
CA PHE A 98 6.70 8.39 -4.04
C PHE A 98 6.60 9.81 -3.48
N ILE A 99 5.39 10.33 -3.28
CA ILE A 99 5.17 11.68 -2.72
C ILE A 99 5.75 11.77 -1.31
N PHE A 100 5.59 10.73 -0.51
CA PHE A 100 6.13 10.68 0.84
C PHE A 100 7.67 10.71 0.84
N LYS A 101 8.31 9.97 -0.07
CA LYS A 101 9.76 10.04 -0.28
C LYS A 101 10.21 11.46 -0.66
N GLU A 102 9.56 12.09 -1.65
CA GLU A 102 9.85 13.45 -2.08
C GLU A 102 9.70 14.46 -0.94
N PHE A 103 8.66 14.31 -0.12
CA PHE A 103 8.45 15.14 1.07
C PHE A 103 9.60 14.98 2.08
N LEU A 104 10.04 13.76 2.36
CA LEU A 104 11.14 13.50 3.29
C LEU A 104 12.46 14.08 2.77
N GLU A 105 12.78 13.87 1.50
CA GLU A 105 14.04 14.32 0.93
C GLU A 105 14.09 15.84 0.67
N ARG A 106 13.04 16.40 0.07
CA ARG A 106 13.04 17.81 -0.35
C ARG A 106 12.58 18.78 0.72
N THR A 107 11.58 18.40 1.52
CA THR A 107 11.01 19.31 2.53
C THR A 107 11.70 19.14 3.87
N ILE A 108 11.88 17.92 4.35
CA ILE A 108 12.50 17.65 5.64
C ILE A 108 14.03 17.58 5.52
N GLY A 109 14.56 17.05 4.41
CA GLY A 109 15.99 16.90 4.16
C GLY A 109 16.56 15.64 4.82
N THR A 110 15.77 14.57 4.97
CA THR A 110 16.23 13.27 5.46
C THR A 110 16.11 12.20 4.37
N LYS A 111 17.05 11.26 4.37
CA LYS A 111 17.01 10.05 3.52
C LYS A 111 16.74 8.78 4.33
N LYS A 112 16.30 8.94 5.58
CA LYS A 112 15.99 7.82 6.47
C LYS A 112 14.53 7.41 6.31
N TYR A 113 14.26 6.53 5.35
CA TYR A 113 12.94 5.97 5.13
C TYR A 113 13.02 4.52 4.71
N ASP A 114 11.99 3.75 5.02
CA ASP A 114 11.80 2.38 4.53
C ASP A 114 10.32 2.16 4.15
N PHE A 115 10.13 1.28 3.17
CA PHE A 115 8.82 0.92 2.63
C PHE A 115 8.48 -0.56 2.89
N ARG A 116 9.24 -1.22 3.76
CA ARG A 116 9.09 -2.65 4.05
C ARG A 116 8.79 -2.89 5.51
N SER A 117 7.70 -3.59 5.77
CA SER A 117 7.31 -4.03 7.12
C SER A 117 7.98 -5.34 7.52
N THR A 118 8.59 -6.07 6.58
CA THR A 118 9.18 -7.39 6.79
C THR A 118 10.70 -7.39 6.56
N LYS A 119 11.40 -8.31 7.20
CA LYS A 119 12.86 -8.50 7.03
C LYS A 119 13.25 -9.13 5.68
N ARG A 120 12.39 -9.10 4.67
CA ARG A 120 12.73 -9.62 3.34
C ARG A 120 13.75 -8.71 2.68
N PHE A 121 14.93 -9.26 2.46
CA PHE A 121 15.95 -8.60 1.68
C PHE A 121 15.71 -8.90 0.20
N ILE A 122 15.67 -7.87 -0.63
CA ILE A 122 15.62 -7.98 -2.07
C ILE A 122 16.90 -7.34 -2.62
N ASP A 123 17.66 -8.12 -3.35
CA ASP A 123 18.82 -7.60 -4.08
C ASP A 123 18.34 -6.85 -5.33
N TYR A 124 18.40 -5.52 -5.29
CA TYR A 124 17.95 -4.65 -6.38
C TYR A 124 18.93 -4.60 -7.57
N SER A 125 20.11 -5.20 -7.44
CA SER A 125 21.07 -5.25 -8.54
C SER A 125 20.59 -6.12 -9.72
N LYS A 126 19.65 -7.02 -9.45
CA LYS A 126 19.07 -7.93 -10.42
C LYS A 126 17.56 -7.71 -10.51
N ARG A 127 17.12 -7.33 -11.71
CA ARG A 127 15.70 -7.05 -11.98
C ARG A 127 14.79 -8.26 -11.70
N GLU A 128 15.28 -9.46 -11.94
CA GLU A 128 14.58 -10.72 -11.76
C GLU A 128 14.16 -10.99 -10.31
N ASN A 129 14.81 -10.32 -9.35
CA ASN A 129 14.48 -10.48 -7.93
C ASN A 129 13.21 -9.75 -7.50
N TYR A 130 12.72 -8.78 -8.28
CA TYR A 130 11.59 -7.94 -7.88
C TYR A 130 10.58 -7.65 -9.00
N LEU A 131 10.85 -8.09 -10.22
CA LEU A 131 9.92 -7.97 -11.34
C LEU A 131 9.67 -9.35 -11.96
N PHE A 132 8.41 -9.60 -12.27
CA PHE A 132 8.00 -10.75 -13.06
C PHE A 132 8.42 -10.53 -14.52
N ASN A 133 9.32 -11.35 -15.04
CA ASN A 133 9.95 -11.13 -16.35
C ASN A 133 9.17 -11.73 -17.51
N SER A 134 8.37 -12.76 -17.23
CA SER A 134 7.37 -13.29 -18.16
C SER A 134 6.05 -12.58 -17.94
N SER A 135 5.23 -12.38 -18.93
CA SER A 135 3.84 -11.99 -18.72
C SER A 135 3.07 -13.14 -18.07
N ILE A 136 1.89 -12.87 -17.49
CA ILE A 136 1.06 -13.94 -16.90
C ILE A 136 0.66 -14.94 -17.98
N ASN A 137 0.19 -14.48 -19.13
CA ASN A 137 -0.10 -15.31 -20.29
C ASN A 137 1.13 -15.98 -20.90
N GLY A 138 2.32 -15.41 -20.73
CA GLY A 138 3.58 -16.04 -21.16
C GLY A 138 3.93 -17.32 -20.38
N ILE A 139 3.24 -17.64 -19.30
CA ILE A 139 3.37 -18.92 -18.60
C ILE A 139 2.92 -20.08 -19.51
N GLU A 140 1.92 -19.87 -20.34
CA GLU A 140 1.41 -20.89 -21.27
C GLU A 140 2.41 -21.22 -22.39
N GLU A 141 3.32 -20.30 -22.68
CA GLU A 141 4.37 -20.47 -23.70
C GLU A 141 5.66 -21.10 -23.14
N ALA A 142 5.70 -21.40 -21.84
CA ALA A 142 6.89 -21.92 -21.19
C ALA A 142 7.11 -23.40 -21.50
N ASP A 143 8.32 -23.76 -21.94
CA ASP A 143 8.71 -25.18 -22.18
C ASP A 143 8.80 -25.97 -20.87
N LEU A 144 9.07 -25.30 -19.74
CA LEU A 144 9.20 -25.92 -18.43
C LEU A 144 8.72 -24.96 -17.34
N ILE A 145 7.85 -25.45 -16.47
CA ILE A 145 7.37 -24.72 -15.28
C ILE A 145 7.79 -25.49 -14.04
N LEU A 146 8.58 -24.83 -13.17
CA LEU A 146 8.90 -25.34 -11.84
C LEU A 146 8.04 -24.66 -10.79
N SER A 147 7.14 -25.41 -10.16
CA SER A 147 6.27 -24.93 -9.10
C SER A 147 6.81 -25.35 -7.73
N LEU A 148 7.06 -24.37 -6.86
CA LEU A 148 7.48 -24.55 -5.47
C LEU A 148 6.42 -23.96 -4.56
N ILE A 149 5.44 -24.78 -4.22
CA ILE A 149 4.29 -24.37 -3.40
C ILE A 149 4.16 -25.28 -2.18
N HIS A 150 3.52 -24.75 -1.14
CA HIS A 150 3.00 -25.56 -0.05
C HIS A 150 1.78 -26.35 -0.53
N ILE A 151 1.83 -27.65 -0.37
CA ILE A 151 0.69 -28.54 -0.52
C ILE A 151 0.24 -28.99 0.87
#